data_a6bd14a4d7b6d566dbd4795ed929e099
#
_entry.id   a6bd14a4d7b6d566dbd4795ed929e099
#
_cell.length_a   1.000
_cell.length_b   1.000
_cell.length_c   1.000
_cell.angle_alpha   90.00
_cell.angle_beta   90.00
_cell.angle_gamma   90.00
#
_symmetry.space_group_name_H-M   'P 1'
#
loop_
_entity.id
_entity.type
_entity.pdbx_description
1 polymer ?
#
loop_
_entity_poly.entity_id
_entity_poly.type
_entity_poly.pdbx_seq_one_letter_code
_entity_poly.pdbx_strand_id
1 'polypeptide(L)'
;LLLGRLLVSGDLLRNTAHLRRIVPLLPSHPHLAASLSSLYFPLFPSSCIFLHNLLIRASATSPSPRIAFAAFSSILRSGDAPDRFTFPSLLKSASRLASFPRTGAQVHAQAVRRGFLIDVFVVNALLAMYAAFRDTASMREVFDSCAGVTDVVSWNTVLGGYVKCGDIRNAQMVFEEMPQRNGVSWSAMVGAYAGSGELDVAREMFDEMPAIGRNIVTWNSMITGFARHGLLPLARKMFDEMPVRNLVSWNTMIRGYAVNGEMDGARKLFDVMPEKDVVSWTCMISGYAQAGRYAETLELFREMQSESSARPNEVTMVSVLSACAHLTALEEGRWAHTYIDKHKMVLDNEFNLGAALIDMYAKCGKTDMAVKIFYSLDQKNVSAWNALITGLAVNGDVQDCIGVFEQMKRSGEKPNDITFVGVLTACAHSGLVDEGRRCFQSMSSTCRVQPEAKHYGCMVDMLGRAGLLEEAEELIRTMSMAPDVMVLGALLGACRMHKRFDVAERVQSEIIGLNTRQAGCHVLISDVYAAAGKWGEALDARRVLQKCTIRKLPGSSSSMR
;
A
#
# COMPACT_ATOMS: atom_id res chain seq x y z
N LEU A 1 34.63 -8.85 -13.56
CA LEU A 1 35.94 -9.03 -14.22
C LEU A 1 36.71 -10.23 -13.65
N LEU A 2 36.86 -10.39 -12.33
CA LEU A 2 37.55 -11.50 -11.69
C LEU A 2 36.86 -12.86 -11.98
N LEU A 3 35.55 -12.90 -11.91
CA LEU A 3 34.72 -14.07 -12.22
C LEU A 3 34.84 -14.48 -13.69
N GLY A 4 34.84 -13.51 -14.61
CA GLY A 4 35.04 -13.75 -16.04
C GLY A 4 36.41 -14.34 -16.34
N ARG A 5 37.47 -13.85 -15.69
CA ARG A 5 38.82 -14.40 -15.84
C ARG A 5 38.96 -15.82 -15.28
N LEU A 6 38.36 -16.08 -14.10
CA LEU A 6 38.37 -17.41 -13.48
C LEU A 6 37.51 -18.43 -14.25
N LEU A 7 36.47 -18.00 -14.95
CA LEU A 7 35.67 -18.83 -15.85
C LEU A 7 36.43 -19.16 -17.14
N VAL A 8 37.13 -18.20 -17.72
CA VAL A 8 37.92 -18.39 -18.97
C VAL A 8 39.15 -19.23 -18.73
N SER A 9 39.81 -19.13 -17.56
CA SER A 9 40.99 -19.96 -17.20
C SER A 9 40.62 -21.39 -16.79
N GLY A 10 39.35 -21.70 -16.58
CA GLY A 10 38.93 -23.01 -16.06
C GLY A 10 39.30 -23.28 -14.59
N ASP A 11 39.96 -22.34 -13.92
CA ASP A 11 40.37 -22.47 -12.51
C ASP A 11 39.20 -22.53 -11.55
N LEU A 12 38.09 -21.85 -11.88
CA LEU A 12 36.84 -21.92 -11.14
C LEU A 12 36.26 -23.34 -11.14
N LEU A 13 36.51 -24.06 -12.20
CA LEU A 13 36.00 -25.41 -12.45
C LEU A 13 36.81 -26.48 -11.72
N ARG A 14 38.10 -26.21 -11.49
CA ARG A 14 39.02 -27.13 -10.83
C ARG A 14 39.11 -26.98 -9.32
N ASN A 15 38.67 -25.85 -8.78
CA ASN A 15 38.84 -25.53 -7.36
C ASN A 15 37.53 -25.16 -6.68
N THR A 16 36.91 -26.12 -6.00
CA THR A 16 35.68 -25.95 -5.20
C THR A 16 35.81 -24.88 -4.10
N ALA A 17 37.04 -24.53 -3.68
CA ALA A 17 37.29 -23.51 -2.68
C ALA A 17 36.95 -22.10 -3.19
N HIS A 18 37.12 -21.80 -4.48
CA HIS A 18 36.73 -20.53 -5.08
C HIS A 18 35.20 -20.38 -5.16
N LEU A 19 34.49 -21.46 -5.52
CA LEU A 19 33.04 -21.47 -5.53
C LEU A 19 32.44 -21.25 -4.12
N ARG A 20 33.03 -21.84 -3.08
CA ARG A 20 32.63 -21.61 -1.67
C ARG A 20 32.73 -20.15 -1.24
N ARG A 21 33.66 -19.37 -1.81
CA ARG A 21 33.82 -17.92 -1.52
C ARG A 21 32.89 -17.04 -2.33
N ILE A 22 32.56 -17.44 -3.56
CA ILE A 22 31.78 -16.63 -4.51
C ILE A 22 30.26 -16.80 -4.29
N VAL A 23 29.82 -18.02 -4.04
CA VAL A 23 28.38 -18.33 -3.92
C VAL A 23 27.68 -17.54 -2.79
N PRO A 24 28.28 -17.28 -1.62
CA PRO A 24 27.67 -16.42 -0.60
C PRO A 24 27.45 -14.97 -1.05
N LEU A 25 28.15 -14.50 -2.09
CA LEU A 25 28.01 -13.14 -2.64
C LEU A 25 26.88 -13.04 -3.70
N LEU A 26 26.34 -14.17 -4.16
CA LEU A 26 25.30 -14.21 -5.19
C LEU A 26 23.98 -13.52 -4.80
N PRO A 27 23.52 -13.53 -3.54
CA PRO A 27 22.32 -12.81 -3.15
C PRO A 27 22.39 -11.31 -3.43
N SER A 28 23.58 -10.72 -3.36
CA SER A 28 23.84 -9.30 -3.63
C SER A 28 24.00 -8.98 -5.12
N HIS A 29 24.13 -10.02 -5.98
CA HIS A 29 24.44 -9.85 -7.42
C HIS A 29 23.62 -10.80 -8.29
N PRO A 30 22.33 -10.51 -8.56
CA PRO A 30 21.42 -11.42 -9.27
C PRO A 30 21.87 -11.78 -10.69
N HIS A 31 22.55 -10.87 -11.39
CA HIS A 31 23.11 -11.14 -12.72
C HIS A 31 24.24 -12.18 -12.69
N LEU A 32 25.04 -12.19 -11.62
CA LEU A 32 26.08 -13.20 -11.43
C LEU A 32 25.48 -14.57 -11.10
N ALA A 33 24.38 -14.63 -10.37
CA ALA A 33 23.65 -15.85 -10.06
C ALA A 33 23.09 -16.50 -11.33
N ALA A 34 22.47 -15.71 -12.22
CA ALA A 34 21.96 -16.20 -13.51
C ALA A 34 23.10 -16.69 -14.43
N SER A 35 24.18 -15.94 -14.53
CA SER A 35 25.35 -16.31 -15.34
C SER A 35 26.06 -17.57 -14.81
N LEU A 36 26.21 -17.70 -13.49
CA LEU A 36 26.77 -18.90 -12.88
C LEU A 36 25.87 -20.11 -13.09
N SER A 37 24.55 -19.97 -12.99
CA SER A 37 23.63 -21.08 -13.22
C SER A 37 23.68 -21.58 -14.67
N SER A 38 23.70 -20.67 -15.65
CA SER A 38 23.75 -21.03 -17.07
C SER A 38 25.05 -21.70 -17.50
N LEU A 39 26.17 -21.33 -16.87
CA LEU A 39 27.48 -21.87 -17.16
C LEU A 39 27.80 -23.13 -16.33
N TYR A 40 27.32 -23.22 -15.11
CA TYR A 40 27.59 -24.29 -14.18
C TYR A 40 26.92 -25.61 -14.58
N PHE A 41 25.60 -25.57 -14.87
CA PHE A 41 24.83 -26.79 -15.13
C PHE A 41 25.27 -27.61 -16.36
N PRO A 42 25.70 -27.00 -17.49
CA PRO A 42 26.20 -27.74 -18.64
C PRO A 42 27.59 -28.35 -18.41
N LEU A 43 28.40 -27.75 -17.50
CA LEU A 43 29.82 -28.08 -17.36
C LEU A 43 30.11 -29.11 -16.26
N PHE A 44 29.14 -29.32 -15.34
CA PHE A 44 29.30 -30.26 -14.20
C PHE A 44 28.18 -31.29 -14.15
N PRO A 45 28.22 -32.32 -15.00
CA PRO A 45 27.28 -33.44 -14.94
C PRO A 45 27.49 -34.35 -13.72
N SER A 46 28.69 -34.40 -13.12
CA SER A 46 28.98 -35.13 -11.87
C SER A 46 29.26 -34.16 -10.73
N SER A 47 28.20 -33.61 -10.16
CA SER A 47 28.32 -32.47 -9.25
C SER A 47 28.32 -32.88 -7.78
N CYS A 48 29.11 -32.18 -7.01
CA CYS A 48 29.10 -32.25 -5.56
C CYS A 48 27.78 -31.69 -5.03
N ILE A 49 26.92 -32.50 -4.41
CA ILE A 49 25.64 -32.09 -3.80
C ILE A 49 25.77 -30.85 -2.88
N PHE A 50 26.94 -30.73 -2.24
CA PHE A 50 27.26 -29.58 -1.41
C PHE A 50 27.20 -28.26 -2.19
N LEU A 51 27.70 -28.20 -3.43
CA LEU A 51 27.68 -27.00 -4.27
C LEU A 51 26.27 -26.67 -4.76
N HIS A 52 25.48 -27.68 -5.10
CA HIS A 52 24.06 -27.47 -5.42
C HIS A 52 23.28 -26.94 -4.23
N ASN A 53 23.49 -27.50 -3.04
CA ASN A 53 22.86 -27.02 -1.81
C ASN A 53 23.25 -25.57 -1.50
N LEU A 54 24.50 -25.18 -1.74
CA LEU A 54 24.97 -23.83 -1.56
C LEU A 54 24.29 -22.85 -2.55
N LEU A 55 24.11 -23.25 -3.82
CA LEU A 55 23.39 -22.50 -4.83
C LEU A 55 21.89 -22.36 -4.48
N ILE A 56 21.25 -23.45 -4.06
CA ILE A 56 19.84 -23.44 -3.62
C ILE A 56 19.68 -22.49 -2.44
N ARG A 57 20.57 -22.56 -1.45
CA ARG A 57 20.56 -21.70 -0.27
C ARG A 57 20.75 -20.22 -0.63
N ALA A 58 21.72 -19.90 -1.50
CA ALA A 58 21.94 -18.54 -1.97
C ALA A 58 20.75 -18.00 -2.77
N SER A 59 20.14 -18.85 -3.61
CA SER A 59 18.95 -18.48 -4.40
C SER A 59 17.71 -18.25 -3.55
N ALA A 60 17.59 -18.92 -2.41
CA ALA A 60 16.46 -18.76 -1.49
C ALA A 60 16.33 -17.35 -0.91
N THR A 61 17.41 -16.57 -0.89
CA THR A 61 17.41 -15.17 -0.43
C THR A 61 17.57 -14.16 -1.57
N SER A 62 17.88 -14.63 -2.80
CA SER A 62 18.10 -13.78 -3.98
C SER A 62 16.78 -13.29 -4.60
N PRO A 63 16.80 -12.26 -5.47
CA PRO A 63 15.65 -11.85 -6.28
C PRO A 63 15.15 -12.92 -7.26
N SER A 64 15.96 -13.96 -7.53
CA SER A 64 15.67 -15.01 -8.52
C SER A 64 15.55 -16.40 -7.88
N PRO A 65 14.49 -16.67 -7.09
CA PRO A 65 14.32 -17.97 -6.41
C PRO A 65 14.15 -19.15 -7.37
N ARG A 66 13.83 -18.91 -8.66
CA ARG A 66 13.72 -19.95 -9.70
C ARG A 66 15.03 -20.71 -9.94
N ILE A 67 16.18 -20.11 -9.68
CA ILE A 67 17.50 -20.76 -9.83
C ILE A 67 17.62 -21.98 -8.91
N ALA A 68 17.00 -21.94 -7.72
CA ALA A 68 16.97 -23.08 -6.80
C ALA A 68 16.35 -24.33 -7.42
N PHE A 69 15.29 -24.18 -8.22
CA PHE A 69 14.63 -25.31 -8.89
C PHE A 69 15.45 -25.87 -10.05
N ALA A 70 16.17 -25.01 -10.78
CA ALA A 70 17.10 -25.44 -11.80
C ALA A 70 18.25 -26.28 -11.19
N ALA A 71 18.79 -25.82 -10.05
CA ALA A 71 19.80 -26.54 -9.30
C ALA A 71 19.28 -27.92 -8.79
N PHE A 72 18.06 -27.92 -8.24
CA PHE A 72 17.42 -29.17 -7.80
C PHE A 72 17.14 -30.13 -8.95
N SER A 73 16.70 -29.66 -10.10
CA SER A 73 16.51 -30.46 -11.31
C SER A 73 17.83 -31.04 -11.82
N SER A 74 18.94 -30.34 -11.61
CA SER A 74 20.28 -30.85 -11.94
C SER A 74 20.69 -32.02 -11.03
N ILE A 75 20.46 -31.90 -9.69
CA ILE A 75 20.68 -32.98 -8.73
C ILE A 75 19.91 -34.25 -9.17
N LEU A 76 18.63 -34.09 -9.54
CA LEU A 76 17.82 -35.23 -9.96
C LEU A 76 18.29 -35.89 -11.27
N ARG A 77 18.81 -35.08 -12.21
CA ARG A 77 19.33 -35.59 -13.49
C ARG A 77 20.69 -36.27 -13.38
N SER A 78 21.54 -35.81 -12.44
CA SER A 78 22.83 -36.46 -12.18
C SER A 78 22.71 -37.81 -11.46
N GLY A 79 21.50 -38.15 -11.00
CA GLY A 79 21.27 -39.37 -10.22
C GLY A 79 21.66 -39.25 -8.75
N ASP A 80 22.08 -38.05 -8.31
CA ASP A 80 22.43 -37.79 -6.92
C ASP A 80 21.16 -37.75 -6.06
N ALA A 81 21.28 -38.13 -4.79
CA ALA A 81 20.18 -38.07 -3.83
C ALA A 81 20.18 -36.73 -3.11
N PRO A 82 19.09 -35.89 -3.24
CA PRO A 82 18.92 -34.74 -2.39
C PRO A 82 18.99 -35.11 -0.91
N ASP A 83 19.59 -34.26 -0.11
CA ASP A 83 19.78 -34.48 1.32
C ASP A 83 18.87 -33.57 2.19
N ARG A 84 18.98 -33.71 3.53
CA ARG A 84 18.22 -32.91 4.49
C ARG A 84 18.49 -31.39 4.40
N PHE A 85 19.58 -30.95 3.81
CA PHE A 85 19.92 -29.52 3.64
C PHE A 85 19.35 -28.93 2.34
N THR A 86 19.05 -29.80 1.35
CA THR A 86 18.46 -29.43 0.06
C THR A 86 17.03 -28.87 0.26
N PHE A 87 16.19 -29.66 0.97
CA PHE A 87 14.75 -29.38 1.04
C PHE A 87 14.38 -28.08 1.76
N PRO A 88 14.94 -27.72 2.94
CA PRO A 88 14.54 -26.49 3.63
C PRO A 88 14.79 -25.23 2.80
N SER A 89 15.92 -25.16 2.12
CA SER A 89 16.27 -24.01 1.27
C SER A 89 15.43 -23.97 -0.03
N LEU A 90 15.11 -25.13 -0.60
CA LEU A 90 14.24 -25.23 -1.78
C LEU A 90 12.80 -24.84 -1.46
N LEU A 91 12.26 -25.30 -0.33
CA LEU A 91 10.92 -24.94 0.16
C LEU A 91 10.82 -23.45 0.50
N LYS A 92 11.90 -22.86 1.06
CA LYS A 92 11.98 -21.41 1.25
C LYS A 92 11.98 -20.66 -0.09
N SER A 93 12.61 -21.20 -1.14
CA SER A 93 12.51 -20.63 -2.49
C SER A 93 11.10 -20.76 -3.07
N ALA A 94 10.41 -21.87 -2.80
CA ALA A 94 9.02 -22.10 -3.20
C ALA A 94 8.06 -21.11 -2.53
N SER A 95 8.21 -20.86 -1.23
CA SER A 95 7.35 -19.92 -0.48
C SER A 95 7.38 -18.49 -1.04
N ARG A 96 8.49 -18.09 -1.68
CA ARG A 96 8.62 -16.79 -2.35
C ARG A 96 7.99 -16.73 -3.75
N LEU A 97 7.62 -17.89 -4.31
CA LEU A 97 6.91 -18.03 -5.57
C LEU A 97 5.42 -18.34 -5.32
N ALA A 98 4.76 -17.55 -4.48
CA ALA A 98 3.37 -17.77 -4.07
C ALA A 98 2.38 -17.90 -5.25
N SER A 99 2.72 -17.35 -6.41
CA SER A 99 1.94 -17.51 -7.65
C SER A 99 2.03 -18.91 -8.30
N PHE A 100 2.90 -19.78 -7.79
CA PHE A 100 3.14 -21.12 -8.35
C PHE A 100 3.04 -22.23 -7.28
N PRO A 101 1.90 -22.44 -6.63
CA PRO A 101 1.73 -23.40 -5.54
C PRO A 101 2.00 -24.85 -5.98
N ARG A 102 1.76 -25.18 -7.26
CA ARG A 102 2.07 -26.51 -7.83
C ARG A 102 3.55 -26.90 -7.69
N THR A 103 4.45 -25.93 -7.81
CA THR A 103 5.90 -26.18 -7.65
C THR A 103 6.23 -26.58 -6.20
N GLY A 104 5.61 -25.93 -5.22
CA GLY A 104 5.74 -26.30 -3.81
C GLY A 104 5.23 -27.71 -3.52
N ALA A 105 4.05 -28.06 -4.05
CA ALA A 105 3.48 -29.41 -3.92
C ALA A 105 4.38 -30.50 -4.54
N GLN A 106 5.05 -30.22 -5.66
CA GLN A 106 6.01 -31.15 -6.26
C GLN A 106 7.22 -31.38 -5.36
N VAL A 107 7.75 -30.33 -4.74
CA VAL A 107 8.87 -30.45 -3.78
C VAL A 107 8.44 -31.21 -2.54
N HIS A 108 7.22 -30.97 -2.02
CA HIS A 108 6.64 -31.74 -0.92
C HIS A 108 6.58 -33.23 -1.27
N ALA A 109 6.01 -33.59 -2.41
CA ALA A 109 5.94 -34.98 -2.87
C ALA A 109 7.33 -35.64 -2.97
N GLN A 110 8.37 -34.91 -3.36
CA GLN A 110 9.75 -35.42 -3.40
C GLN A 110 10.32 -35.64 -1.99
N ALA A 111 10.00 -34.74 -1.03
CA ALA A 111 10.42 -34.91 0.36
C ALA A 111 9.75 -36.14 0.99
N VAL A 112 8.45 -36.34 0.76
CA VAL A 112 7.70 -37.55 1.19
C VAL A 112 8.30 -38.83 0.64
N ARG A 113 8.48 -38.92 -0.69
CA ARG A 113 9.01 -40.11 -1.36
C ARG A 113 10.39 -40.54 -0.85
N ARG A 114 11.18 -39.60 -0.35
CA ARG A 114 12.52 -39.83 0.17
C ARG A 114 12.58 -39.97 1.69
N GLY A 115 11.45 -39.94 2.37
CA GLY A 115 11.35 -40.14 3.82
C GLY A 115 11.85 -38.98 4.67
N PHE A 116 11.91 -37.75 4.15
CA PHE A 116 12.39 -36.57 4.90
C PHE A 116 11.38 -35.96 5.83
N LEU A 117 10.15 -36.50 5.95
CA LEU A 117 9.17 -36.03 6.94
C LEU A 117 9.52 -36.38 8.40
N ILE A 118 10.58 -37.14 8.62
CA ILE A 118 11.17 -37.41 9.95
C ILE A 118 12.15 -36.30 10.40
N ASP A 119 12.51 -35.37 9.52
CA ASP A 119 13.43 -34.28 9.82
C ASP A 119 12.61 -33.00 10.16
N VAL A 120 12.71 -32.52 11.40
CA VAL A 120 11.99 -31.35 11.89
C VAL A 120 12.25 -30.08 11.06
N PHE A 121 13.46 -29.90 10.50
CA PHE A 121 13.77 -28.73 9.68
C PHE A 121 13.04 -28.77 8.34
N VAL A 122 12.85 -29.97 7.76
CA VAL A 122 12.08 -30.14 6.52
C VAL A 122 10.60 -29.92 6.80
N VAL A 123 10.08 -30.47 7.91
CA VAL A 123 8.68 -30.28 8.35
C VAL A 123 8.41 -28.79 8.56
N ASN A 124 9.24 -28.09 9.33
CA ASN A 124 9.08 -26.65 9.58
C ASN A 124 9.13 -25.82 8.28
N ALA A 125 9.96 -26.19 7.33
CA ALA A 125 10.03 -25.53 6.02
C ALA A 125 8.78 -25.79 5.16
N LEU A 126 8.18 -26.99 5.22
CA LEU A 126 6.92 -27.33 4.57
C LEU A 126 5.76 -26.53 5.16
N LEU A 127 5.65 -26.49 6.48
CA LEU A 127 4.64 -25.70 7.18
C LEU A 127 4.74 -24.21 6.82
N ALA A 128 5.96 -23.66 6.83
CA ALA A 128 6.20 -22.26 6.45
C ALA A 128 5.85 -21.98 4.98
N MET A 129 6.09 -22.93 4.08
CA MET A 129 5.72 -22.82 2.67
C MET A 129 4.21 -22.77 2.48
N TYR A 130 3.45 -23.69 3.09
CA TYR A 130 1.99 -23.70 3.00
C TYR A 130 1.37 -22.48 3.68
N ALA A 131 1.92 -22.04 4.81
CA ALA A 131 1.54 -20.79 5.46
C ALA A 131 1.74 -19.55 4.53
N ALA A 132 2.82 -19.55 3.72
CA ALA A 132 3.06 -18.49 2.74
C ALA A 132 2.08 -18.55 1.56
N PHE A 133 1.64 -19.73 1.16
CA PHE A 133 0.60 -19.93 0.13
C PHE A 133 -0.81 -19.66 0.64
N ARG A 134 -0.99 -19.43 1.95
CA ARG A 134 -2.29 -19.34 2.62
C ARG A 134 -3.14 -20.62 2.50
N ASP A 135 -2.49 -21.75 2.29
CA ASP A 135 -3.11 -23.06 2.23
C ASP A 135 -3.09 -23.70 3.63
N THR A 136 -4.04 -23.29 4.45
CA THR A 136 -4.16 -23.75 5.85
C THR A 136 -4.56 -25.22 5.95
N ALA A 137 -5.26 -25.76 4.95
CA ALA A 137 -5.68 -27.15 4.91
C ALA A 137 -4.46 -28.09 4.73
N SER A 138 -3.65 -27.87 3.71
CA SER A 138 -2.42 -28.65 3.50
C SER A 138 -1.40 -28.44 4.64
N MET A 139 -1.34 -27.23 5.21
CA MET A 139 -0.50 -26.94 6.37
C MET A 139 -0.89 -27.82 7.58
N ARG A 140 -2.19 -27.91 7.87
CA ARG A 140 -2.71 -28.73 8.99
C ARG A 140 -2.48 -30.22 8.73
N GLU A 141 -2.74 -30.71 7.53
CA GLU A 141 -2.51 -32.09 7.14
C GLU A 141 -1.05 -32.52 7.35
N VAL A 142 -0.09 -31.69 6.91
CA VAL A 142 1.34 -31.93 7.14
C VAL A 142 1.67 -31.95 8.63
N PHE A 143 1.12 -31.00 9.39
CA PHE A 143 1.36 -30.90 10.82
C PHE A 143 0.86 -32.14 11.56
N ASP A 144 -0.37 -32.58 11.29
CA ASP A 144 -0.98 -33.73 11.92
C ASP A 144 -0.27 -35.05 11.54
N SER A 145 0.16 -35.18 10.26
CA SER A 145 0.89 -36.36 9.79
C SER A 145 2.30 -36.49 10.39
N CYS A 146 2.87 -35.38 10.87
CA CYS A 146 4.22 -35.31 11.44
C CYS A 146 4.23 -35.07 12.97
N ALA A 147 3.14 -35.33 13.67
CA ALA A 147 2.97 -35.00 15.09
C ALA A 147 4.08 -35.54 16.02
N GLY A 148 4.72 -36.67 15.66
CA GLY A 148 5.83 -37.23 16.43
C GLY A 148 7.18 -36.53 16.25
N VAL A 149 7.30 -35.57 15.33
CA VAL A 149 8.55 -34.88 15.00
C VAL A 149 8.46 -33.36 15.24
N THR A 150 7.26 -32.86 15.53
CA THR A 150 7.00 -31.42 15.71
C THR A 150 7.65 -30.88 16.99
N ASP A 151 8.22 -29.68 16.86
CA ASP A 151 8.78 -28.89 17.96
C ASP A 151 8.01 -27.58 18.18
N VAL A 152 8.42 -26.76 19.15
CA VAL A 152 7.80 -25.45 19.42
C VAL A 152 7.83 -24.53 18.18
N VAL A 153 8.81 -24.70 17.28
CA VAL A 153 8.90 -23.92 16.04
C VAL A 153 7.81 -24.37 15.05
N SER A 154 7.54 -25.68 14.96
CA SER A 154 6.44 -26.23 14.15
C SER A 154 5.10 -25.64 14.60
N TRP A 155 4.81 -25.69 15.90
CA TRP A 155 3.62 -25.14 16.50
C TRP A 155 3.46 -23.64 16.21
N ASN A 156 4.52 -22.85 16.45
CA ASN A 156 4.52 -21.41 16.16
C ASN A 156 4.34 -21.10 14.66
N THR A 157 4.84 -21.96 13.78
CA THR A 157 4.69 -21.78 12.33
C THR A 157 3.24 -21.99 11.90
N VAL A 158 2.58 -23.04 12.42
CA VAL A 158 1.16 -23.30 12.17
C VAL A 158 0.29 -22.20 12.75
N LEU A 159 0.54 -21.81 13.99
CA LEU A 159 -0.13 -20.69 14.66
C LEU A 159 -0.03 -19.42 13.83
N GLY A 160 1.20 -19.02 13.43
CA GLY A 160 1.44 -17.85 12.60
C GLY A 160 0.83 -17.95 11.20
N GLY A 161 0.69 -19.17 10.65
CA GLY A 161 0.00 -19.44 9.40
C GLY A 161 -1.49 -19.11 9.49
N TYR A 162 -2.19 -19.60 10.50
CA TYR A 162 -3.60 -19.26 10.74
C TYR A 162 -3.80 -17.77 11.00
N VAL A 163 -2.96 -17.16 11.84
CA VAL A 163 -3.01 -15.70 12.12
C VAL A 163 -2.85 -14.87 10.82
N LYS A 164 -1.92 -15.23 9.94
CA LYS A 164 -1.73 -14.54 8.64
C LYS A 164 -2.93 -14.69 7.70
N CYS A 165 -3.68 -15.78 7.83
CA CYS A 165 -4.90 -16.00 7.06
C CYS A 165 -6.13 -15.32 7.69
N GLY A 166 -6.00 -14.74 8.89
CA GLY A 166 -7.11 -14.14 9.64
C GLY A 166 -8.00 -15.18 10.34
N ASP A 167 -7.58 -16.43 10.38
CA ASP A 167 -8.32 -17.52 11.01
C ASP A 167 -7.95 -17.64 12.50
N ILE A 168 -8.46 -16.69 13.29
CA ILE A 168 -8.13 -16.58 14.72
C ILE A 168 -8.67 -17.78 15.50
N ARG A 169 -9.81 -18.33 15.10
CA ARG A 169 -10.41 -19.47 15.76
C ARG A 169 -9.50 -20.71 15.72
N ASN A 170 -8.99 -21.07 14.54
CA ASN A 170 -8.06 -22.19 14.42
C ASN A 170 -6.70 -21.87 15.04
N ALA A 171 -6.26 -20.59 15.01
CA ALA A 171 -5.07 -20.16 15.73
C ALA A 171 -5.20 -20.38 17.25
N GLN A 172 -6.36 -20.05 17.84
CA GLN A 172 -6.63 -20.28 19.25
C GLN A 172 -6.61 -21.77 19.59
N MET A 173 -7.28 -22.61 18.80
CA MET A 173 -7.26 -24.07 19.02
C MET A 173 -5.82 -24.60 19.04
N VAL A 174 -4.99 -24.21 18.08
CA VAL A 174 -3.57 -24.60 18.05
C VAL A 174 -2.83 -24.09 19.27
N PHE A 175 -3.09 -22.85 19.70
CA PHE A 175 -2.46 -22.30 20.89
C PHE A 175 -2.84 -23.05 22.17
N GLU A 176 -4.10 -23.47 22.29
CA GLU A 176 -4.59 -24.26 23.42
C GLU A 176 -4.01 -25.69 23.44
N GLU A 177 -3.85 -26.31 22.26
CA GLU A 177 -3.27 -27.64 22.09
C GLU A 177 -1.74 -27.66 22.31
N MET A 178 -1.04 -26.49 22.29
CA MET A 178 0.42 -26.43 22.43
C MET A 178 0.91 -27.00 23.75
N PRO A 179 1.79 -28.00 23.75
CA PRO A 179 2.35 -28.57 24.99
C PRO A 179 3.20 -27.55 25.77
N GLN A 180 3.91 -26.69 25.07
CA GLN A 180 4.73 -25.63 25.67
C GLN A 180 4.55 -24.34 24.88
N ARG A 181 4.19 -23.27 25.57
CA ARG A 181 4.02 -21.93 25.01
C ARG A 181 5.22 -21.08 25.36
N ASN A 182 5.75 -20.34 24.36
CA ASN A 182 6.85 -19.41 24.55
C ASN A 182 6.42 -17.97 24.22
N GLY A 183 7.31 -16.99 24.42
CA GLY A 183 7.02 -15.59 24.12
C GLY A 183 6.57 -15.33 22.67
N VAL A 184 6.96 -16.18 21.71
CA VAL A 184 6.55 -16.07 20.30
C VAL A 184 5.09 -16.48 20.12
N SER A 185 4.67 -17.61 20.73
CA SER A 185 3.28 -18.09 20.67
C SER A 185 2.32 -17.04 21.30
N TRP A 186 2.65 -16.55 22.49
CA TRP A 186 1.86 -15.51 23.16
C TRP A 186 1.78 -14.23 22.33
N SER A 187 2.95 -13.73 21.82
CA SER A 187 2.98 -12.52 20.99
C SER A 187 2.17 -12.66 19.71
N ALA A 188 2.15 -13.85 19.11
CA ALA A 188 1.37 -14.11 17.90
C ALA A 188 -0.14 -14.02 18.20
N MET A 189 -0.62 -14.63 19.31
CA MET A 189 -2.04 -14.59 19.68
C MET A 189 -2.48 -13.20 20.13
N VAL A 190 -1.71 -12.54 21.02
CA VAL A 190 -1.99 -11.16 21.43
C VAL A 190 -2.06 -10.24 20.21
N GLY A 191 -1.11 -10.39 19.27
CA GLY A 191 -1.10 -9.61 18.02
C GLY A 191 -2.29 -9.91 17.10
N ALA A 192 -2.75 -11.17 17.06
CA ALA A 192 -3.91 -11.59 16.29
C ALA A 192 -5.20 -10.94 16.80
N TYR A 193 -5.48 -11.06 18.11
CA TYR A 193 -6.65 -10.46 18.74
C TYR A 193 -6.61 -8.93 18.71
N ALA A 194 -5.45 -8.32 18.95
CA ALA A 194 -5.28 -6.88 18.83
C ALA A 194 -5.50 -6.37 17.39
N GLY A 195 -5.13 -7.17 16.39
CA GLY A 195 -5.32 -6.86 14.98
C GLY A 195 -6.75 -7.02 14.47
N SER A 196 -7.52 -7.96 15.04
CA SER A 196 -8.94 -8.19 14.71
C SER A 196 -9.91 -7.23 15.42
N GLY A 197 -9.43 -6.51 16.43
CA GLY A 197 -10.27 -5.60 17.24
C GLY A 197 -10.84 -6.22 18.50
N GLU A 198 -10.54 -7.47 18.79
CA GLU A 198 -10.92 -8.15 20.04
C GLU A 198 -9.96 -7.73 21.17
N LEU A 199 -9.99 -6.45 21.51
CA LEU A 199 -8.99 -5.80 22.36
C LEU A 199 -9.06 -6.25 23.82
N ASP A 200 -10.25 -6.60 24.30
CA ASP A 200 -10.44 -7.11 25.66
C ASP A 200 -9.75 -8.47 25.81
N VAL A 201 -9.97 -9.38 24.85
CA VAL A 201 -9.32 -10.71 24.83
C VAL A 201 -7.80 -10.56 24.67
N ALA A 202 -7.35 -9.65 23.80
CA ALA A 202 -5.93 -9.36 23.64
C ALA A 202 -5.30 -8.88 24.95
N ARG A 203 -6.03 -8.05 25.73
CA ARG A 203 -5.58 -7.56 27.02
C ARG A 203 -5.53 -8.66 28.08
N GLU A 204 -6.55 -9.49 28.16
CA GLU A 204 -6.59 -10.64 29.07
C GLU A 204 -5.40 -11.57 28.78
N MET A 205 -5.19 -11.95 27.54
CA MET A 205 -4.03 -12.78 27.13
C MET A 205 -2.68 -12.12 27.44
N PHE A 206 -2.59 -10.80 27.26
CA PHE A 206 -1.37 -10.07 27.62
C PHE A 206 -1.12 -10.12 29.13
N ASP A 207 -2.16 -10.00 29.96
CA ASP A 207 -2.04 -10.03 31.42
C ASP A 207 -1.78 -11.44 31.94
N GLU A 208 -2.32 -12.50 31.31
CA GLU A 208 -2.03 -13.91 31.62
C GLU A 208 -0.63 -14.35 31.19
N MET A 209 -0.04 -13.64 30.20
CA MET A 209 1.28 -13.99 29.70
C MET A 209 2.36 -13.89 30.79
N PRO A 210 3.20 -14.92 30.99
CA PRO A 210 4.29 -14.86 31.94
C PRO A 210 5.19 -13.64 31.72
N ALA A 211 5.61 -12.96 32.79
CA ALA A 211 6.38 -11.72 32.71
C ALA A 211 7.67 -11.86 31.85
N ILE A 212 8.33 -13.00 31.92
CA ILE A 212 9.53 -13.30 31.12
C ILE A 212 9.26 -13.40 29.63
N GLY A 213 8.01 -13.66 29.24
CA GLY A 213 7.57 -13.73 27.85
C GLY A 213 7.14 -12.38 27.26
N ARG A 214 6.83 -11.39 28.10
CA ARG A 214 6.37 -10.04 27.67
C ARG A 214 7.53 -9.28 27.04
N ASN A 215 7.75 -9.52 25.75
CA ASN A 215 8.80 -8.88 24.99
C ASN A 215 8.31 -7.60 24.31
N ILE A 216 9.24 -6.83 23.75
CA ILE A 216 8.95 -5.56 23.04
C ILE A 216 7.92 -5.74 21.92
N VAL A 217 7.92 -6.91 21.24
CA VAL A 217 6.97 -7.19 20.15
C VAL A 217 5.55 -7.25 20.67
N THR A 218 5.32 -7.92 21.80
CA THR A 218 3.98 -8.04 22.41
C THR A 218 3.44 -6.68 22.83
N TRP A 219 4.27 -5.86 23.49
CA TRP A 219 3.92 -4.48 23.85
C TRP A 219 3.54 -3.65 22.61
N ASN A 220 4.37 -3.69 21.57
CA ASN A 220 4.12 -2.95 20.33
C ASN A 220 2.86 -3.44 19.61
N SER A 221 2.54 -4.74 19.69
CA SER A 221 1.29 -5.29 19.13
C SER A 221 0.06 -4.73 19.85
N MET A 222 0.09 -4.66 21.18
CA MET A 222 -0.98 -4.05 21.97
C MET A 222 -1.16 -2.56 21.67
N ILE A 223 -0.05 -1.79 21.64
CA ILE A 223 -0.06 -0.37 21.29
C ILE A 223 -0.66 -0.17 19.90
N THR A 224 -0.25 -0.98 18.92
CA THR A 224 -0.77 -0.92 17.54
C THR A 224 -2.26 -1.25 17.50
N GLY A 225 -2.70 -2.27 18.22
CA GLY A 225 -4.10 -2.68 18.31
C GLY A 225 -4.98 -1.56 18.86
N PHE A 226 -4.63 -1.03 20.03
CA PHE A 226 -5.39 0.09 20.62
C PHE A 226 -5.40 1.33 19.73
N ALA A 227 -4.27 1.69 19.16
CA ALA A 227 -4.17 2.87 18.30
C ALA A 227 -5.01 2.74 17.01
N ARG A 228 -5.01 1.56 16.37
CA ARG A 228 -5.84 1.31 15.16
C ARG A 228 -7.33 1.44 15.40
N HIS A 229 -7.79 1.13 16.61
CA HIS A 229 -9.20 1.20 17.00
C HIS A 229 -9.57 2.53 17.70
N GLY A 230 -8.70 3.55 17.60
CA GLY A 230 -8.97 4.88 18.14
C GLY A 230 -8.80 5.02 19.65
N LEU A 231 -8.35 3.97 20.34
CA LEU A 231 -8.18 3.94 21.79
C LEU A 231 -6.81 4.49 22.21
N LEU A 232 -6.48 5.70 21.76
CA LEU A 232 -5.18 6.34 22.01
C LEU A 232 -4.81 6.46 23.50
N PRO A 233 -5.72 6.75 24.44
CA PRO A 233 -5.37 6.80 25.86
C PRO A 233 -4.84 5.46 26.37
N LEU A 234 -5.42 4.32 25.92
CA LEU A 234 -4.96 2.99 26.31
C LEU A 234 -3.63 2.64 25.62
N ALA A 235 -3.48 2.97 24.34
CA ALA A 235 -2.21 2.82 23.64
C ALA A 235 -1.09 3.59 24.35
N ARG A 236 -1.36 4.84 24.75
CA ARG A 236 -0.42 5.67 25.51
C ARG A 236 -0.08 5.07 26.87
N LYS A 237 -1.06 4.60 27.60
CA LYS A 237 -0.87 3.92 28.87
C LYS A 237 0.07 2.71 28.72
N MET A 238 -0.19 1.86 27.72
CA MET A 238 0.67 0.71 27.41
C MET A 238 2.10 1.13 27.09
N PHE A 239 2.26 2.21 26.30
CA PHE A 239 3.57 2.74 25.99
C PHE A 239 4.32 3.25 27.23
N ASP A 240 3.63 3.93 28.15
CA ASP A 240 4.21 4.46 29.37
C ASP A 240 4.56 3.36 30.39
N GLU A 241 3.80 2.28 30.42
CA GLU A 241 4.05 1.09 31.26
C GLU A 241 5.18 0.19 30.71
N MET A 242 5.65 0.39 29.47
CA MET A 242 6.73 -0.43 28.89
C MET A 242 8.03 -0.30 29.71
N PRO A 243 8.61 -1.42 30.19
CA PRO A 243 9.86 -1.39 30.95
C PRO A 243 11.05 -0.85 30.14
N VAL A 244 11.13 -1.24 28.88
CA VAL A 244 12.19 -0.84 27.94
C VAL A 244 11.57 -0.46 26.61
N ARG A 245 11.89 0.72 26.12
CA ARG A 245 11.43 1.23 24.82
C ARG A 245 12.59 1.30 23.84
N ASN A 246 12.37 0.83 22.62
CA ASN A 246 13.33 0.98 21.52
C ASN A 246 12.74 1.89 20.43
N LEU A 247 13.51 2.18 19.38
CA LEU A 247 13.06 3.00 18.25
C LEU A 247 11.73 2.52 17.65
N VAL A 248 11.53 1.19 17.59
CA VAL A 248 10.26 0.62 17.06
C VAL A 248 9.08 0.97 17.95
N SER A 249 9.25 0.97 19.28
CA SER A 249 8.18 1.32 20.24
C SER A 249 7.77 2.79 20.09
N TRP A 250 8.75 3.69 20.01
CA TRP A 250 8.51 5.11 19.76
C TRP A 250 7.82 5.34 18.43
N ASN A 251 8.32 4.76 17.34
CA ASN A 251 7.73 4.87 16.01
C ASN A 251 6.32 4.28 15.94
N THR A 252 6.06 3.20 16.69
CA THR A 252 4.72 2.59 16.79
C THR A 252 3.71 3.56 17.42
N MET A 253 4.09 4.21 18.52
CA MET A 253 3.19 5.16 19.20
C MET A 253 3.00 6.45 18.39
N ILE A 254 4.07 6.98 17.78
CA ILE A 254 4.01 8.14 16.86
C ILE A 254 3.04 7.85 15.72
N ARG A 255 3.18 6.69 15.07
CA ARG A 255 2.26 6.26 13.99
C ARG A 255 0.84 6.08 14.51
N GLY A 256 0.66 5.60 15.74
CA GLY A 256 -0.64 5.50 16.38
C GLY A 256 -1.35 6.85 16.48
N TYR A 257 -0.64 7.88 16.92
CA TYR A 257 -1.17 9.25 16.94
C TYR A 257 -1.48 9.77 15.52
N ALA A 258 -0.56 9.55 14.57
CA ALA A 258 -0.72 10.03 13.20
C ALA A 258 -1.95 9.44 12.50
N VAL A 259 -2.18 8.12 12.61
CA VAL A 259 -3.36 7.45 12.02
C VAL A 259 -4.68 7.98 12.59
N ASN A 260 -4.67 8.44 13.84
CA ASN A 260 -5.86 9.02 14.48
C ASN A 260 -5.98 10.55 14.27
N GLY A 261 -5.10 11.15 13.48
CA GLY A 261 -5.12 12.59 13.21
C GLY A 261 -4.58 13.49 14.35
N GLU A 262 -4.10 12.89 15.43
CA GLU A 262 -3.61 13.59 16.63
C GLU A 262 -2.12 13.98 16.47
N MET A 263 -1.83 14.78 15.42
CA MET A 263 -0.45 15.12 15.06
C MET A 263 0.30 15.91 16.14
N ASP A 264 -0.40 16.70 16.96
CA ASP A 264 0.23 17.44 18.06
C ASP A 264 0.73 16.50 19.17
N GLY A 265 0.00 15.39 19.42
CA GLY A 265 0.46 14.31 20.30
C GLY A 265 1.67 13.57 19.74
N ALA A 266 1.64 13.29 18.43
CA ALA A 266 2.76 12.67 17.72
C ALA A 266 4.03 13.55 17.80
N ARG A 267 3.89 14.88 17.57
CA ARG A 267 5.01 15.84 17.64
C ARG A 267 5.64 15.90 19.03
N LYS A 268 4.85 16.04 20.08
CA LYS A 268 5.35 16.03 21.46
C LYS A 268 6.15 14.78 21.78
N LEU A 269 5.70 13.63 21.27
CA LEU A 269 6.39 12.37 21.50
C LEU A 269 7.70 12.29 20.69
N PHE A 270 7.69 12.75 19.46
CA PHE A 270 8.85 12.83 18.59
C PHE A 270 9.94 13.75 19.16
N ASP A 271 9.55 14.89 19.74
CA ASP A 271 10.52 15.86 20.31
C ASP A 271 11.26 15.30 21.52
N VAL A 272 10.61 14.49 22.34
CA VAL A 272 11.23 13.86 23.54
C VAL A 272 11.89 12.51 23.23
N MET A 273 11.84 12.06 21.97
CA MET A 273 12.47 10.81 21.55
C MET A 273 13.99 10.89 21.65
N PRO A 274 14.67 9.94 22.35
CA PRO A 274 16.12 10.03 22.62
C PRO A 274 16.97 10.01 21.34
N GLU A 275 16.60 9.16 20.39
CA GLU A 275 17.27 8.99 19.10
C GLU A 275 16.23 8.96 17.99
N LYS A 276 16.52 9.61 16.87
CA LYS A 276 15.63 9.67 15.71
C LYS A 276 16.32 9.03 14.50
N ASP A 277 15.71 8.00 13.96
CA ASP A 277 16.16 7.34 12.73
C ASP A 277 15.34 7.81 11.52
N VAL A 278 15.70 7.32 10.33
CA VAL A 278 14.96 7.62 9.07
C VAL A 278 13.48 7.24 9.20
N VAL A 279 13.16 6.16 9.92
CA VAL A 279 11.78 5.70 10.10
C VAL A 279 10.99 6.68 10.95
N SER A 280 11.58 7.21 12.04
CA SER A 280 10.96 8.20 12.92
C SER A 280 10.59 9.48 12.14
N TRP A 281 11.54 10.02 11.39
CA TRP A 281 11.33 11.18 10.52
C TRP A 281 10.26 10.91 9.47
N THR A 282 10.35 9.76 8.78
CA THR A 282 9.38 9.38 7.76
C THR A 282 7.96 9.24 8.33
N CYS A 283 7.82 8.63 9.53
CA CYS A 283 6.52 8.50 10.19
C CYS A 283 5.87 9.87 10.47
N MET A 284 6.65 10.83 10.94
CA MET A 284 6.15 12.18 11.22
C MET A 284 5.84 12.96 9.94
N ILE A 285 6.76 12.96 8.95
CA ILE A 285 6.57 13.66 7.67
C ILE A 285 5.36 13.11 6.93
N SER A 286 5.23 11.78 6.84
CA SER A 286 4.07 11.15 6.19
C SER A 286 2.78 11.37 6.99
N GLY A 287 2.85 11.37 8.32
CA GLY A 287 1.71 11.66 9.18
C GLY A 287 1.16 13.07 8.95
N TYR A 288 2.01 14.09 8.93
CA TYR A 288 1.60 15.46 8.62
C TYR A 288 1.02 15.58 7.21
N ALA A 289 1.64 14.94 6.21
CA ALA A 289 1.14 14.95 4.84
C ALA A 289 -0.25 14.30 4.72
N GLN A 290 -0.48 13.15 5.39
CA GLN A 290 -1.78 12.47 5.43
C GLN A 290 -2.84 13.28 6.19
N ALA A 291 -2.45 14.02 7.21
CA ALA A 291 -3.33 14.93 7.95
C ALA A 291 -3.63 16.24 7.19
N GLY A 292 -3.09 16.44 5.97
CA GLY A 292 -3.25 17.66 5.19
C GLY A 292 -2.45 18.86 5.72
N ARG A 293 -1.55 18.65 6.66
CA ARG A 293 -0.71 19.69 7.27
C ARG A 293 0.60 19.83 6.46
N TYR A 294 0.45 20.28 5.23
CA TYR A 294 1.54 20.29 4.24
C TYR A 294 2.66 21.27 4.58
N ALA A 295 2.36 22.41 5.20
CA ALA A 295 3.37 23.37 5.61
C ALA A 295 4.32 22.76 6.64
N GLU A 296 3.77 22.11 7.66
CA GLU A 296 4.53 21.43 8.70
C GLU A 296 5.28 20.20 8.15
N THR A 297 4.75 19.56 7.10
CA THR A 297 5.46 18.50 6.38
C THR A 297 6.79 19.00 5.82
N LEU A 298 6.78 20.17 5.15
CA LEU A 298 8.00 20.76 4.58
C LEU A 298 8.93 21.33 5.65
N GLU A 299 8.38 21.90 6.72
CA GLU A 299 9.18 22.38 7.85
C GLU A 299 9.95 21.22 8.51
N LEU A 300 9.25 20.13 8.82
CA LEU A 300 9.86 18.95 9.42
C LEU A 300 10.88 18.29 8.48
N PHE A 301 10.66 18.34 7.18
CA PHE A 301 11.62 17.87 6.20
C PHE A 301 12.90 18.71 6.19
N ARG A 302 12.82 20.04 6.36
CA ARG A 302 13.99 20.92 6.52
C ARG A 302 14.73 20.63 7.82
N GLU A 303 14.00 20.37 8.93
CA GLU A 303 14.60 19.93 10.18
C GLU A 303 15.40 18.62 9.97
N MET A 304 14.81 17.61 9.32
CA MET A 304 15.49 16.35 9.00
C MET A 304 16.80 16.55 8.24
N GLN A 305 16.83 17.50 7.31
CA GLN A 305 18.04 17.82 6.54
C GLN A 305 19.12 18.51 7.37
N SER A 306 18.72 19.35 8.33
CA SER A 306 19.66 20.08 9.19
C SER A 306 20.29 19.19 10.26
N GLU A 307 19.58 18.21 10.77
CA GLU A 307 20.07 17.22 11.75
C GLU A 307 20.95 16.10 11.12
N SER A 308 21.15 16.11 9.84
CA SER A 308 22.19 15.54 8.97
C SER A 308 22.53 14.05 9.03
N SER A 309 22.10 13.24 9.97
CA SER A 309 22.44 11.80 10.02
C SER A 309 21.45 10.92 9.27
N ALA A 310 20.19 11.34 9.15
CA ALA A 310 19.12 10.58 8.52
C ALA A 310 18.93 11.01 7.07
N ARG A 311 19.15 10.09 6.12
CA ARG A 311 18.91 10.36 4.70
C ARG A 311 17.44 10.06 4.36
N PRO A 312 16.70 11.01 3.73
CA PRO A 312 15.37 10.75 3.23
C PRO A 312 15.31 9.51 2.34
N ASN A 313 14.31 8.66 2.58
CA ASN A 313 14.01 7.50 1.73
C ASN A 313 12.88 7.84 0.73
N GLU A 314 12.50 6.88 -0.11
CA GLU A 314 11.47 7.04 -1.13
C GLU A 314 10.12 7.46 -0.53
N VAL A 315 9.73 6.89 0.61
CA VAL A 315 8.46 7.22 1.29
C VAL A 315 8.47 8.67 1.80
N THR A 316 9.61 9.11 2.34
CA THR A 316 9.81 10.51 2.73
C THR A 316 9.62 11.43 1.53
N MET A 317 10.28 11.10 0.40
CA MET A 317 10.22 11.94 -0.80
C MET A 317 8.81 12.00 -1.41
N VAL A 318 8.06 10.89 -1.43
CA VAL A 318 6.66 10.88 -1.87
C VAL A 318 5.81 11.82 -1.01
N SER A 319 6.00 11.79 0.31
CA SER A 319 5.26 12.67 1.23
C SER A 319 5.60 14.15 1.02
N VAL A 320 6.88 14.45 0.81
CA VAL A 320 7.37 15.81 0.50
C VAL A 320 6.82 16.30 -0.83
N LEU A 321 6.88 15.48 -1.89
CA LEU A 321 6.33 15.83 -3.21
C LEU A 321 4.81 16.04 -3.15
N SER A 322 4.09 15.24 -2.37
CA SER A 322 2.66 15.47 -2.13
C SER A 322 2.41 16.83 -1.47
N ALA A 323 3.20 17.19 -0.46
CA ALA A 323 3.09 18.50 0.20
C ALA A 323 3.40 19.65 -0.78
N CYS A 324 4.46 19.52 -1.59
CA CYS A 324 4.80 20.50 -2.63
C CYS A 324 3.67 20.65 -3.65
N ALA A 325 3.04 19.54 -4.06
CA ALA A 325 1.91 19.54 -4.98
C ALA A 325 0.70 20.31 -4.43
N HIS A 326 0.37 20.11 -3.16
CA HIS A 326 -0.78 20.78 -2.53
C HIS A 326 -0.53 22.25 -2.19
N LEU A 327 0.71 22.62 -1.88
CA LEU A 327 1.10 24.01 -1.64
C LEU A 327 1.52 24.76 -2.91
N THR A 328 1.53 24.08 -4.06
CA THR A 328 2.10 24.61 -5.31
C THR A 328 3.54 25.14 -5.16
N ALA A 329 4.30 24.49 -4.27
CA ALA A 329 5.67 24.86 -3.89
C ALA A 329 6.68 24.29 -4.91
N LEU A 330 6.80 24.95 -6.07
CA LEU A 330 7.58 24.48 -7.21
C LEU A 330 9.08 24.38 -6.91
N GLU A 331 9.64 25.32 -6.18
CA GLU A 331 11.10 25.36 -5.92
C GLU A 331 11.51 24.21 -4.99
N GLU A 332 10.75 23.95 -3.93
CA GLU A 332 10.94 22.78 -3.07
C GLU A 332 10.74 21.47 -3.83
N GLY A 333 9.76 21.42 -4.73
CA GLY A 333 9.52 20.28 -5.61
C GLY A 333 10.69 20.03 -6.58
N ARG A 334 11.29 21.06 -7.15
CA ARG A 334 12.50 20.95 -7.98
C ARG A 334 13.70 20.48 -7.19
N TRP A 335 13.87 20.98 -5.98
CA TRP A 335 14.91 20.51 -5.09
C TRP A 335 14.73 19.02 -4.79
N ALA A 336 13.51 18.60 -4.46
CA ALA A 336 13.18 17.20 -4.21
C ALA A 336 13.50 16.31 -5.42
N HIS A 337 13.17 16.75 -6.63
CA HIS A 337 13.51 16.05 -7.86
C HIS A 337 15.03 15.91 -8.06
N THR A 338 15.77 17.02 -7.87
CA THR A 338 17.24 17.00 -7.95
C THR A 338 17.87 16.05 -6.92
N TYR A 339 17.29 15.98 -5.71
CA TYR A 339 17.73 15.05 -4.69
C TYR A 339 17.51 13.59 -5.10
N ILE A 340 16.34 13.27 -5.67
CA ILE A 340 15.99 11.95 -6.20
C ILE A 340 16.99 11.51 -7.27
N ASP A 341 17.29 12.38 -8.23
CA ASP A 341 18.25 12.12 -9.31
C ASP A 341 19.66 11.90 -8.79
N LYS A 342 20.13 12.77 -7.88
CA LYS A 342 21.46 12.68 -7.28
C LYS A 342 21.68 11.36 -6.54
N HIS A 343 20.65 10.86 -5.87
CA HIS A 343 20.72 9.61 -5.10
C HIS A 343 20.28 8.39 -5.92
N LYS A 344 19.97 8.56 -7.20
CA LYS A 344 19.55 7.51 -8.13
C LYS A 344 18.41 6.67 -7.58
N MET A 345 17.41 7.33 -6.96
CA MET A 345 16.22 6.66 -6.47
C MET A 345 15.41 6.11 -7.65
N VAL A 346 14.88 4.90 -7.50
CA VAL A 346 14.14 4.24 -8.57
C VAL A 346 12.74 4.85 -8.66
N LEU A 347 12.39 5.41 -9.81
CA LEU A 347 11.08 6.06 -10.02
C LEU A 347 9.95 5.04 -10.18
N ASP A 348 10.25 3.88 -10.78
CA ASP A 348 9.29 2.81 -11.08
C ASP A 348 9.19 1.78 -9.95
N ASN A 349 9.27 2.22 -8.70
CA ASN A 349 9.22 1.37 -7.53
C ASN A 349 7.79 1.23 -6.98
N GLU A 350 7.62 0.35 -5.99
CA GLU A 350 6.36 0.13 -5.28
C GLU A 350 5.83 1.37 -4.53
N PHE A 351 6.68 2.37 -4.27
CA PHE A 351 6.30 3.62 -3.59
C PHE A 351 5.73 4.68 -4.51
N ASN A 352 5.61 4.42 -5.81
CA ASN A 352 5.04 5.35 -6.80
C ASN A 352 5.74 6.73 -6.87
N LEU A 353 7.05 6.78 -6.71
CA LEU A 353 7.81 8.03 -6.68
C LEU A 353 7.68 8.80 -8.01
N GLY A 354 7.69 8.10 -9.14
CA GLY A 354 7.46 8.71 -10.46
C GLY A 354 6.07 9.36 -10.56
N ALA A 355 5.02 8.69 -10.08
CA ALA A 355 3.67 9.27 -10.05
C ALA A 355 3.59 10.52 -9.16
N ALA A 356 4.28 10.53 -8.02
CA ALA A 356 4.31 11.69 -7.12
C ALA A 356 5.04 12.89 -7.75
N LEU A 357 6.10 12.66 -8.53
CA LEU A 357 6.77 13.71 -9.30
C LEU A 357 5.87 14.29 -10.40
N ILE A 358 5.16 13.42 -11.14
CA ILE A 358 4.21 13.83 -12.18
C ILE A 358 3.11 14.70 -11.56
N ASP A 359 2.49 14.25 -10.46
CA ASP A 359 1.43 14.99 -9.75
C ASP A 359 1.94 16.35 -9.24
N MET A 360 3.13 16.39 -8.65
CA MET A 360 3.73 17.63 -8.16
C MET A 360 3.94 18.64 -9.29
N TYR A 361 4.57 18.25 -10.40
CA TYR A 361 4.79 19.18 -11.51
C TYR A 361 3.48 19.63 -12.16
N ALA A 362 2.54 18.71 -12.34
CA ALA A 362 1.24 19.04 -12.92
C ALA A 362 0.47 20.04 -12.06
N LYS A 363 0.39 19.84 -10.74
CA LYS A 363 -0.29 20.78 -9.81
C LYS A 363 0.44 22.12 -9.67
N CYS A 364 1.75 22.14 -9.91
CA CYS A 364 2.52 23.39 -10.00
C CYS A 364 2.44 24.07 -11.39
N GLY A 365 1.56 23.63 -12.29
CA GLY A 365 1.38 24.21 -13.63
C GLY A 365 2.53 23.95 -14.60
N LYS A 366 3.32 22.90 -14.37
CA LYS A 366 4.46 22.50 -15.22
C LYS A 366 4.15 21.18 -15.93
N THR A 367 3.09 21.19 -16.75
CA THR A 367 2.62 20.01 -17.48
C THR A 367 3.66 19.43 -18.43
N ASP A 368 4.50 20.27 -19.03
CA ASP A 368 5.64 19.87 -19.88
C ASP A 368 6.64 18.97 -19.13
N MET A 369 6.95 19.31 -17.88
CA MET A 369 7.83 18.49 -17.04
C MET A 369 7.16 17.21 -16.59
N ALA A 370 5.87 17.25 -16.23
CA ALA A 370 5.10 16.05 -15.88
C ALA A 370 5.07 15.04 -17.04
N VAL A 371 4.84 15.52 -18.28
CA VAL A 371 4.87 14.72 -19.50
C VAL A 371 6.26 14.11 -19.74
N LYS A 372 7.34 14.90 -19.60
CA LYS A 372 8.71 14.40 -19.76
C LYS A 372 9.03 13.27 -18.79
N ILE A 373 8.69 13.44 -17.49
CA ILE A 373 8.90 12.42 -16.47
C ILE A 373 8.11 11.16 -16.79
N PHE A 374 6.85 11.30 -17.17
CA PHE A 374 6.00 10.17 -17.53
C PHE A 374 6.59 9.32 -18.66
N TYR A 375 7.10 9.96 -19.72
CA TYR A 375 7.71 9.23 -20.83
C TYR A 375 9.11 8.68 -20.53
N SER A 376 9.78 9.18 -19.48
CA SER A 376 11.06 8.64 -19.03
C SER A 376 10.92 7.38 -18.15
N LEU A 377 9.71 7.07 -17.65
CA LEU A 377 9.47 5.86 -16.86
C LEU A 377 9.56 4.61 -17.74
N ASP A 378 10.34 3.62 -17.30
CA ASP A 378 10.45 2.32 -17.97
C ASP A 378 9.15 1.53 -17.89
N GLN A 379 8.52 1.52 -16.69
CA GLN A 379 7.23 0.91 -16.44
C GLN A 379 6.22 1.94 -15.97
N LYS A 380 5.11 2.03 -16.68
CA LYS A 380 4.03 2.97 -16.38
C LYS A 380 2.91 2.25 -15.67
N ASN A 381 2.88 2.34 -14.35
CA ASN A 381 1.78 1.79 -13.54
C ASN A 381 0.54 2.70 -13.59
N VAL A 382 -0.60 2.18 -13.16
CA VAL A 382 -1.89 2.91 -13.15
C VAL A 382 -1.80 4.25 -12.41
N SER A 383 -0.98 4.34 -11.35
CA SER A 383 -0.79 5.59 -10.59
C SER A 383 -0.12 6.69 -11.42
N ALA A 384 0.88 6.34 -12.24
CA ALA A 384 1.55 7.29 -13.13
C ALA A 384 0.61 7.79 -14.24
N TRP A 385 -0.20 6.89 -14.83
CA TRP A 385 -1.23 7.28 -15.79
C TRP A 385 -2.25 8.22 -15.16
N ASN A 386 -2.77 7.89 -13.98
CA ASN A 386 -3.75 8.72 -13.27
C ASN A 386 -3.19 10.11 -12.91
N ALA A 387 -1.94 10.17 -12.43
CA ALA A 387 -1.30 11.43 -12.11
C ALA A 387 -1.20 12.36 -13.33
N LEU A 388 -0.81 11.81 -14.48
CA LEU A 388 -0.72 12.60 -15.71
C LEU A 388 -2.10 13.03 -16.23
N ILE A 389 -3.07 12.09 -16.32
CA ILE A 389 -4.43 12.37 -16.79
C ILE A 389 -5.09 13.45 -15.91
N THR A 390 -5.02 13.29 -14.59
CA THR A 390 -5.60 14.29 -13.66
C THR A 390 -4.87 15.62 -13.75
N GLY A 391 -3.55 15.58 -13.86
CA GLY A 391 -2.75 16.80 -14.02
C GLY A 391 -3.10 17.60 -15.28
N LEU A 392 -3.21 16.95 -16.41
CA LEU A 392 -3.63 17.57 -17.67
C LEU A 392 -5.07 18.10 -17.58
N ALA A 393 -5.97 17.34 -16.93
CA ALA A 393 -7.35 17.75 -16.72
C ALA A 393 -7.48 19.05 -15.93
N VAL A 394 -6.71 19.18 -14.84
CA VAL A 394 -6.74 20.37 -13.98
C VAL A 394 -6.12 21.59 -14.67
N ASN A 395 -5.10 21.40 -15.49
CA ASN A 395 -4.46 22.49 -16.24
C ASN A 395 -5.22 22.90 -17.51
N GLY A 396 -6.28 22.17 -17.89
CA GLY A 396 -7.08 22.48 -19.08
C GLY A 396 -6.52 21.90 -20.38
N ASP A 397 -5.51 21.07 -20.32
CA ASP A 397 -4.88 20.41 -21.49
C ASP A 397 -5.72 19.19 -21.93
N VAL A 398 -6.96 19.42 -22.33
CA VAL A 398 -7.98 18.38 -22.51
C VAL A 398 -7.68 17.42 -23.64
N GLN A 399 -7.17 17.93 -24.77
CA GLN A 399 -6.83 17.09 -25.92
C GLN A 399 -5.72 16.10 -25.56
N ASP A 400 -4.72 16.57 -24.83
CA ASP A 400 -3.63 15.71 -24.35
C ASP A 400 -4.12 14.73 -23.30
N CYS A 401 -5.04 15.15 -22.40
CA CYS A 401 -5.67 14.28 -21.42
C CYS A 401 -6.40 13.10 -22.09
N ILE A 402 -7.23 13.37 -23.10
CA ILE A 402 -7.94 12.33 -23.85
C ILE A 402 -6.93 11.45 -24.63
N GLY A 403 -5.91 12.06 -25.24
CA GLY A 403 -4.84 11.34 -25.94
C GLY A 403 -4.10 10.36 -25.05
N VAL A 404 -3.74 10.78 -23.84
CA VAL A 404 -3.08 9.95 -22.82
C VAL A 404 -4.00 8.83 -22.33
N PHE A 405 -5.29 9.10 -22.14
CA PHE A 405 -6.27 8.08 -21.78
C PHE A 405 -6.40 6.99 -22.86
N GLU A 406 -6.48 7.38 -24.14
CA GLU A 406 -6.51 6.42 -25.24
C GLU A 406 -5.20 5.61 -25.32
N GLN A 407 -4.05 6.25 -25.04
CA GLN A 407 -2.75 5.57 -24.98
C GLN A 407 -2.71 4.54 -23.85
N MET A 408 -3.25 4.85 -22.67
CA MET A 408 -3.39 3.90 -21.55
C MET A 408 -4.15 2.65 -21.97
N LYS A 409 -5.31 2.81 -22.63
CA LYS A 409 -6.10 1.67 -23.13
C LYS A 409 -5.32 0.82 -24.14
N ARG A 410 -4.57 1.44 -25.04
CA ARG A 410 -3.76 0.73 -26.05
C ARG A 410 -2.55 0.01 -25.45
N SER A 411 -1.99 0.50 -24.35
CA SER A 411 -0.87 -0.15 -23.66
C SER A 411 -1.26 -1.44 -22.92
N GLY A 412 -2.58 -1.70 -22.78
CA GLY A 412 -3.11 -2.84 -22.05
C GLY A 412 -3.29 -2.60 -20.56
N GLU A 413 -2.93 -1.40 -20.06
CA GLU A 413 -3.22 -1.00 -18.69
C GLU A 413 -4.70 -0.71 -18.52
N LYS A 414 -5.26 -1.21 -17.42
CA LYS A 414 -6.70 -1.10 -17.15
C LYS A 414 -7.01 0.22 -16.44
N PRO A 415 -7.82 1.11 -17.08
CA PRO A 415 -8.34 2.27 -16.40
C PRO A 415 -9.13 1.87 -15.14
N ASN A 416 -8.98 2.65 -14.09
CA ASN A 416 -9.73 2.48 -12.84
C ASN A 416 -10.67 3.68 -12.59
N ASP A 417 -11.32 3.68 -11.45
CA ASP A 417 -12.23 4.74 -11.00
C ASP A 417 -11.58 6.13 -11.03
N ILE A 418 -10.33 6.26 -10.55
CA ILE A 418 -9.59 7.55 -10.54
C ILE A 418 -9.30 8.03 -11.96
N THR A 419 -8.97 7.12 -12.87
CA THR A 419 -8.74 7.44 -14.30
C THR A 419 -9.96 8.15 -14.89
N PHE A 420 -11.15 7.58 -14.66
CA PHE A 420 -12.39 8.13 -15.19
C PHE A 420 -12.78 9.46 -14.55
N VAL A 421 -12.54 9.64 -13.26
CA VAL A 421 -12.71 10.97 -12.63
C VAL A 421 -11.85 12.02 -13.35
N GLY A 422 -10.58 11.72 -13.63
CA GLY A 422 -9.70 12.65 -14.34
C GLY A 422 -10.24 13.03 -15.73
N VAL A 423 -10.60 12.03 -16.55
CA VAL A 423 -11.10 12.27 -17.92
C VAL A 423 -12.45 13.01 -17.91
N LEU A 424 -13.39 12.62 -17.03
CA LEU A 424 -14.69 13.29 -16.92
C LEU A 424 -14.55 14.72 -16.43
N THR A 425 -13.61 14.99 -15.51
CA THR A 425 -13.29 16.36 -15.06
C THR A 425 -12.74 17.20 -16.22
N ALA A 426 -11.85 16.64 -17.04
CA ALA A 426 -11.36 17.32 -18.24
C ALA A 426 -12.49 17.69 -19.21
N CYS A 427 -13.40 16.75 -19.46
CA CYS A 427 -14.57 16.99 -20.31
C CYS A 427 -15.52 18.05 -19.71
N ALA A 428 -15.73 18.03 -18.38
CA ALA A 428 -16.58 19.00 -17.70
C ALA A 428 -16.03 20.44 -17.77
N HIS A 429 -14.72 20.61 -17.58
CA HIS A 429 -14.08 21.93 -17.67
C HIS A 429 -14.09 22.52 -19.09
N SER A 430 -14.10 21.67 -20.13
CA SER A 430 -14.02 22.07 -21.54
C SER A 430 -15.34 22.04 -22.27
N GLY A 431 -16.43 21.66 -21.58
CA GLY A 431 -17.75 21.57 -22.20
C GLY A 431 -17.89 20.45 -23.26
N LEU A 432 -17.03 19.43 -23.22
CA LEU A 432 -17.06 18.32 -24.19
C LEU A 432 -18.08 17.25 -23.73
N VAL A 433 -19.36 17.61 -23.78
CA VAL A 433 -20.47 16.81 -23.26
C VAL A 433 -20.55 15.43 -23.92
N ASP A 434 -20.45 15.38 -25.24
CA ASP A 434 -20.58 14.11 -25.97
C ASP A 434 -19.41 13.15 -25.72
N GLU A 435 -18.20 13.70 -25.56
CA GLU A 435 -17.03 12.90 -25.16
C GLU A 435 -17.17 12.37 -23.74
N GLY A 436 -17.62 13.20 -22.82
CA GLY A 436 -17.90 12.81 -21.44
C GLY A 436 -18.95 11.67 -21.37
N ARG A 437 -20.05 11.77 -22.15
CA ARG A 437 -21.04 10.68 -22.27
C ARG A 437 -20.42 9.39 -22.76
N ARG A 438 -19.60 9.45 -23.83
CA ARG A 438 -18.90 8.27 -24.37
C ARG A 438 -17.96 7.65 -23.32
N CYS A 439 -17.18 8.47 -22.63
CA CYS A 439 -16.29 8.01 -21.58
C CYS A 439 -17.07 7.35 -20.43
N PHE A 440 -18.13 7.98 -19.94
CA PHE A 440 -18.98 7.44 -18.88
C PHE A 440 -19.62 6.10 -19.26
N GLN A 441 -20.16 5.98 -20.47
CA GLN A 441 -20.71 4.71 -20.96
C GLN A 441 -19.65 3.61 -21.08
N SER A 442 -18.41 3.97 -21.46
CA SER A 442 -17.30 3.02 -21.59
C SER A 442 -16.83 2.44 -20.26
N MET A 443 -17.13 3.09 -19.13
CA MET A 443 -16.75 2.58 -17.80
C MET A 443 -17.28 1.17 -17.57
N SER A 444 -18.59 1.01 -17.65
CA SER A 444 -19.25 -0.28 -17.39
C SER A 444 -19.19 -1.22 -18.58
N SER A 445 -19.36 -0.72 -19.80
CA SER A 445 -19.48 -1.55 -21.01
C SER A 445 -18.13 -2.15 -21.44
N THR A 446 -17.06 -1.38 -21.42
CA THR A 446 -15.74 -1.77 -21.96
C THR A 446 -14.73 -2.06 -20.86
N CYS A 447 -14.64 -1.17 -19.85
CA CYS A 447 -13.61 -1.23 -18.82
C CYS A 447 -14.05 -2.02 -17.58
N ARG A 448 -15.33 -2.37 -17.44
CA ARG A 448 -15.92 -3.08 -16.30
C ARG A 448 -15.71 -2.36 -14.96
N VAL A 449 -15.65 -1.02 -14.99
CA VAL A 449 -15.58 -0.17 -13.80
C VAL A 449 -17.01 0.27 -13.49
N GLN A 450 -17.49 0.00 -12.28
CA GLN A 450 -18.81 0.44 -11.85
C GLN A 450 -18.80 1.93 -11.54
N PRO A 451 -19.76 2.72 -12.06
CA PRO A 451 -19.86 4.13 -11.71
C PRO A 451 -20.18 4.32 -10.23
N GLU A 452 -19.44 5.20 -9.57
CA GLU A 452 -19.63 5.61 -8.18
C GLU A 452 -20.14 7.07 -8.14
N ALA A 453 -20.59 7.56 -6.98
CA ALA A 453 -21.09 8.92 -6.80
C ALA A 453 -20.18 10.01 -7.37
N LYS A 454 -18.86 9.86 -7.22
CA LYS A 454 -17.86 10.81 -7.77
C LYS A 454 -17.92 10.96 -9.30
N HIS A 455 -18.22 9.87 -10.03
CA HIS A 455 -18.36 9.89 -11.49
C HIS A 455 -19.65 10.55 -11.92
N TYR A 456 -20.75 10.24 -11.22
CA TYR A 456 -22.02 10.95 -11.42
C TYR A 456 -21.90 12.43 -11.12
N GLY A 457 -21.12 12.81 -10.07
CA GLY A 457 -20.83 14.20 -9.74
C GLY A 457 -20.14 14.95 -10.89
N CYS A 458 -19.13 14.34 -11.53
CA CYS A 458 -18.46 14.91 -12.71
C CYS A 458 -19.43 15.06 -13.90
N MET A 459 -20.29 14.06 -14.13
CA MET A 459 -21.29 14.12 -15.22
C MET A 459 -22.33 15.20 -14.96
N VAL A 460 -22.84 15.32 -13.74
CA VAL A 460 -23.83 16.33 -13.35
C VAL A 460 -23.22 17.74 -13.44
N ASP A 461 -21.96 17.94 -13.01
CA ASP A 461 -21.25 19.22 -13.19
C ASP A 461 -21.09 19.56 -14.67
N MET A 462 -20.72 18.59 -15.49
CA MET A 462 -20.57 18.76 -16.95
C MET A 462 -21.88 19.16 -17.61
N LEU A 463 -22.96 18.40 -17.38
CA LEU A 463 -24.28 18.68 -17.93
C LEU A 463 -24.82 20.02 -17.40
N GLY A 464 -24.59 20.28 -16.12
CA GLY A 464 -24.98 21.53 -15.47
C GLY A 464 -24.31 22.74 -16.08
N ARG A 465 -23.00 22.71 -16.33
CA ARG A 465 -22.26 23.80 -17.01
C ARG A 465 -22.72 24.00 -18.44
N ALA A 466 -23.13 22.93 -19.12
CA ALA A 466 -23.70 22.99 -20.47
C ALA A 466 -25.16 23.49 -20.51
N GLY A 467 -25.82 23.69 -19.37
CA GLY A 467 -27.22 24.11 -19.28
C GLY A 467 -28.23 22.99 -19.48
N LEU A 468 -27.79 21.72 -19.53
CA LEU A 468 -28.63 20.54 -19.74
C LEU A 468 -29.18 20.00 -18.39
N LEU A 469 -29.91 20.85 -17.67
CA LEU A 469 -30.33 20.61 -16.29
C LEU A 469 -31.33 19.46 -16.16
N GLU A 470 -32.23 19.32 -17.14
CA GLU A 470 -33.21 18.22 -17.18
C GLU A 470 -32.52 16.87 -17.33
N GLU A 471 -31.47 16.79 -18.18
CA GLU A 471 -30.69 15.57 -18.35
C GLU A 471 -29.87 15.26 -17.10
N ALA A 472 -29.33 16.28 -16.43
CA ALA A 472 -28.63 16.12 -15.17
C ALA A 472 -29.55 15.60 -14.05
N GLU A 473 -30.80 16.10 -13.96
CA GLU A 473 -31.83 15.62 -13.04
C GLU A 473 -32.21 14.15 -13.34
N GLU A 474 -32.39 13.80 -14.61
CA GLU A 474 -32.70 12.44 -15.03
C GLU A 474 -31.54 11.47 -14.73
N LEU A 475 -30.29 11.90 -14.95
CA LEU A 475 -29.13 11.12 -14.61
C LEU A 475 -29.08 10.79 -13.11
N ILE A 476 -29.43 11.75 -12.25
CA ILE A 476 -29.51 11.54 -10.79
C ILE A 476 -30.61 10.53 -10.45
N ARG A 477 -31.79 10.60 -11.09
CA ARG A 477 -32.88 9.65 -10.86
C ARG A 477 -32.54 8.23 -11.28
N THR A 478 -31.69 8.08 -12.30
CA THR A 478 -31.28 6.77 -12.85
C THR A 478 -30.05 6.18 -12.18
N MET A 479 -29.48 6.87 -11.18
CA MET A 479 -28.34 6.35 -10.41
C MET A 479 -28.69 5.04 -9.73
N SER A 480 -27.74 4.10 -9.75
CA SER A 480 -27.85 2.81 -9.06
C SER A 480 -27.69 2.89 -7.54
N MET A 481 -27.40 4.08 -7.02
CA MET A 481 -27.15 4.40 -5.60
C MET A 481 -27.84 5.73 -5.23
N ALA A 482 -28.02 5.96 -3.93
CA ALA A 482 -28.53 7.24 -3.46
C ALA A 482 -27.54 8.37 -3.81
N PRO A 483 -28.02 9.52 -4.33
CA PRO A 483 -27.17 10.66 -4.62
C PRO A 483 -26.56 11.20 -3.32
N ASP A 484 -25.28 11.54 -3.36
CA ASP A 484 -24.61 12.20 -2.25
C ASP A 484 -24.69 13.74 -2.39
N VAL A 485 -24.14 14.41 -1.37
CA VAL A 485 -24.12 15.87 -1.31
C VAL A 485 -23.30 16.51 -2.44
N MET A 486 -22.28 15.79 -2.94
CA MET A 486 -21.44 16.30 -4.02
C MET A 486 -22.21 16.34 -5.33
N VAL A 487 -22.96 15.28 -5.63
CA VAL A 487 -23.83 15.19 -6.82
C VAL A 487 -24.93 16.25 -6.80
N LEU A 488 -25.67 16.33 -5.67
CA LEU A 488 -26.75 17.32 -5.52
C LEU A 488 -26.20 18.75 -5.47
N GLY A 489 -25.03 18.95 -4.88
CA GLY A 489 -24.33 20.24 -4.85
C GLY A 489 -23.92 20.72 -6.24
N ALA A 490 -23.47 19.83 -7.11
CA ALA A 490 -23.15 20.15 -8.51
C ALA A 490 -24.40 20.63 -9.27
N LEU A 491 -25.54 19.93 -9.10
CA LEU A 491 -26.80 20.35 -9.73
C LEU A 491 -27.31 21.69 -9.18
N LEU A 492 -27.26 21.91 -7.86
CA LEU A 492 -27.64 23.21 -7.26
C LEU A 492 -26.74 24.34 -7.75
N GLY A 493 -25.43 24.11 -7.88
CA GLY A 493 -24.48 25.06 -8.46
C GLY A 493 -24.86 25.46 -9.89
N ALA A 494 -25.22 24.46 -10.70
CA ALA A 494 -25.69 24.67 -12.07
C ALA A 494 -27.04 25.42 -12.12
N CYS A 495 -27.99 25.07 -11.27
CA CYS A 495 -29.29 25.79 -11.16
C CYS A 495 -29.08 27.29 -10.85
N ARG A 496 -28.13 27.61 -9.97
CA ARG A 496 -27.75 29.00 -9.67
C ARG A 496 -27.16 29.71 -10.89
N MET A 497 -26.25 29.06 -11.62
CA MET A 497 -25.63 29.63 -12.82
C MET A 497 -26.67 29.98 -13.91
N HIS A 498 -27.60 29.06 -14.14
CA HIS A 498 -28.60 29.20 -15.20
C HIS A 498 -29.92 29.80 -14.72
N LYS A 499 -29.99 30.26 -13.44
CA LYS A 499 -31.19 30.88 -12.81
C LYS A 499 -32.46 30.00 -12.88
N ARG A 500 -32.27 28.68 -12.85
CA ARG A 500 -33.35 27.68 -12.88
C ARG A 500 -33.76 27.29 -11.46
N PHE A 501 -34.52 28.16 -10.83
CA PHE A 501 -34.94 28.00 -9.43
C PHE A 501 -36.00 26.90 -9.27
N ASP A 502 -36.78 26.62 -10.31
CA ASP A 502 -37.77 25.53 -10.38
C ASP A 502 -37.12 24.15 -10.16
N VAL A 503 -35.99 23.90 -10.78
CA VAL A 503 -35.19 22.67 -10.57
C VAL A 503 -34.59 22.64 -9.18
N ALA A 504 -34.07 23.78 -8.72
CA ALA A 504 -33.44 23.87 -7.39
C ALA A 504 -34.41 23.56 -6.24
N GLU A 505 -35.69 23.98 -6.34
CA GLU A 505 -36.74 23.69 -5.34
C GLU A 505 -37.06 22.17 -5.27
N ARG A 506 -37.08 21.47 -6.42
CA ARG A 506 -37.26 19.99 -6.44
C ARG A 506 -36.10 19.28 -5.77
N VAL A 507 -34.87 19.64 -6.12
CA VAL A 507 -33.66 19.06 -5.55
C VAL A 507 -33.52 19.30 -4.06
N GLN A 508 -33.96 20.48 -3.60
CA GLN A 508 -33.96 20.79 -2.18
C GLN A 508 -34.85 19.87 -1.35
N SER A 509 -36.06 19.53 -1.86
CA SER A 509 -36.94 18.59 -1.16
C SER A 509 -36.32 17.19 -1.00
N GLU A 510 -35.54 16.77 -1.97
CA GLU A 510 -34.77 15.51 -1.89
C GLU A 510 -33.65 15.59 -0.86
N ILE A 511 -32.89 16.70 -0.81
CA ILE A 511 -31.82 16.91 0.18
C ILE A 511 -32.38 16.91 1.60
N ILE A 512 -33.50 17.57 1.84
CA ILE A 512 -34.14 17.58 3.16
C ILE A 512 -34.60 16.17 3.55
N GLY A 513 -35.13 15.41 2.61
CA GLY A 513 -35.53 13.99 2.80
C GLY A 513 -34.38 13.07 3.18
N LEU A 514 -33.16 13.33 2.72
CA LEU A 514 -31.97 12.53 3.00
C LEU A 514 -31.40 12.73 4.42
N ASN A 515 -32.01 13.59 5.23
CA ASN A 515 -31.63 13.87 6.63
C ASN A 515 -30.12 14.16 6.82
N THR A 516 -29.53 14.83 5.82
CA THR A 516 -28.08 15.06 5.80
C THR A 516 -27.69 16.18 6.77
N ARG A 517 -26.94 15.84 7.80
CA ARG A 517 -26.30 16.80 8.73
C ARG A 517 -25.15 17.60 8.09
N GLN A 518 -25.03 17.60 6.77
CA GLN A 518 -23.91 18.24 6.09
C GLN A 518 -24.20 19.73 5.83
N ALA A 519 -23.45 20.58 6.53
CA ALA A 519 -23.57 22.02 6.48
C ALA A 519 -23.47 22.62 5.05
N GLY A 520 -22.67 21.98 4.17
CA GLY A 520 -22.44 22.49 2.82
C GLY A 520 -23.70 22.60 1.96
N CYS A 521 -24.63 21.64 2.07
CA CYS A 521 -25.89 21.68 1.31
C CYS A 521 -26.78 22.87 1.70
N HIS A 522 -26.93 23.09 3.00
CA HIS A 522 -27.75 24.20 3.47
C HIS A 522 -27.17 25.57 3.11
N VAL A 523 -25.83 25.68 3.00
CA VAL A 523 -25.18 26.88 2.46
C VAL A 523 -25.54 27.07 1.00
N LEU A 524 -25.38 26.02 0.16
CA LEU A 524 -25.73 26.09 -1.27
C LEU A 524 -27.22 26.43 -1.49
N ILE A 525 -28.11 25.80 -0.72
CA ILE A 525 -29.54 26.08 -0.76
C ILE A 525 -29.81 27.57 -0.40
N SER A 526 -29.20 28.05 0.70
CA SER A 526 -29.34 29.49 1.07
C SER A 526 -28.84 30.42 -0.02
N ASP A 527 -27.73 30.10 -0.68
CA ASP A 527 -27.15 30.89 -1.76
C ASP A 527 -28.03 30.88 -3.02
N VAL A 528 -28.68 29.76 -3.33
CA VAL A 528 -29.67 29.67 -4.42
C VAL A 528 -30.87 30.53 -4.15
N TYR A 529 -31.45 30.50 -2.93
CA TYR A 529 -32.58 31.35 -2.56
C TYR A 529 -32.23 32.84 -2.53
N ALA A 530 -31.04 33.18 -2.03
CA ALA A 530 -30.55 34.57 -2.05
C ALA A 530 -30.41 35.07 -3.50
N ALA A 531 -29.90 34.25 -4.41
CA ALA A 531 -29.82 34.59 -5.84
C ALA A 531 -31.20 34.71 -6.52
N ALA A 532 -32.20 34.00 -6.00
CA ALA A 532 -33.61 34.13 -6.44
C ALA A 532 -34.36 35.34 -5.83
N GLY A 533 -33.71 36.08 -4.93
CA GLY A 533 -34.37 37.16 -4.18
C GLY A 533 -35.32 36.68 -3.07
N LYS A 534 -35.35 35.37 -2.80
CA LYS A 534 -36.19 34.75 -1.77
C LYS A 534 -35.46 34.78 -0.41
N TRP A 535 -35.36 35.98 0.19
CA TRP A 535 -34.54 36.21 1.39
C TRP A 535 -35.06 35.49 2.64
N GLY A 536 -36.41 35.26 2.73
CA GLY A 536 -37.03 34.55 3.85
C GLY A 536 -36.53 33.09 3.91
N GLU A 537 -36.65 32.38 2.80
CA GLU A 537 -36.23 30.98 2.64
C GLU A 537 -34.70 30.82 2.79
N ALA A 538 -33.93 31.81 2.30
CA ALA A 538 -32.49 31.86 2.49
C ALA A 538 -32.10 31.93 3.97
N LEU A 539 -32.85 32.73 4.76
CA LEU A 539 -32.66 32.87 6.20
C LEU A 539 -33.05 31.58 6.95
N ASP A 540 -34.12 30.92 6.54
CA ASP A 540 -34.56 29.66 7.14
C ASP A 540 -33.56 28.52 6.90
N ALA A 541 -33.00 28.42 5.70
CA ALA A 541 -31.90 27.48 5.39
C ALA A 541 -30.67 27.76 6.29
N ARG A 542 -30.33 29.00 6.58
CA ARG A 542 -29.24 29.37 7.50
C ARG A 542 -29.57 29.10 8.97
N ARG A 543 -30.82 29.23 9.38
CA ARG A 543 -31.26 28.88 10.75
C ARG A 543 -31.11 27.38 11.03
N VAL A 544 -31.38 26.53 10.05
CA VAL A 544 -31.12 25.08 10.15
C VAL A 544 -29.63 24.82 10.38
N LEU A 545 -28.74 25.53 9.69
CA LEU A 545 -27.29 25.48 9.89
C LEU A 545 -26.85 25.80 11.31
N GLN A 546 -27.46 26.83 11.92
CA GLN A 546 -27.14 27.28 13.29
C GLN A 546 -27.56 26.24 14.36
N LYS A 547 -28.62 25.48 14.09
CA LYS A 547 -29.09 24.38 14.97
C LYS A 547 -28.26 23.13 14.86
N CYS A 548 -27.61 22.92 13.72
CA CYS A 548 -26.64 21.82 13.54
C CYS A 548 -25.29 22.28 14.10
N THR A 549 -24.87 21.76 15.26
CA THR A 549 -23.58 22.04 15.92
C THR A 549 -22.42 21.47 15.10
N ILE A 550 -22.16 22.01 13.91
CA ILE A 550 -21.11 21.57 13.01
C ILE A 550 -19.97 22.59 13.10
N ARG A 551 -18.81 22.16 13.65
CA ARG A 551 -17.58 22.95 13.58
C ARG A 551 -17.20 23.17 12.11
N LYS A 552 -17.22 24.40 11.66
CA LYS A 552 -16.64 24.81 10.39
C LYS A 552 -15.14 24.49 10.41
N LEU A 553 -14.69 23.59 9.53
CA LEU A 553 -13.28 23.59 9.12
C LEU A 553 -13.06 24.83 8.23
N PRO A 554 -12.02 25.64 8.47
CA PRO A 554 -11.73 26.78 7.62
C PRO A 554 -11.40 26.30 6.21
N GLY A 555 -12.16 26.78 5.23
CA GLY A 555 -11.85 26.56 3.83
C GLY A 555 -10.56 27.32 3.47
N SER A 556 -9.56 26.65 2.91
CA SER A 556 -8.43 27.31 2.30
C SER A 556 -8.85 27.83 0.92
N SER A 557 -9.09 29.13 0.79
CA SER A 557 -9.14 29.78 -0.52
C SER A 557 -7.73 30.30 -0.84
N SER A 558 -6.99 29.63 -1.72
CA SER A 558 -5.85 30.23 -2.37
C SER A 558 -6.36 31.07 -3.54
N SER A 559 -6.33 32.38 -3.42
CA SER A 559 -6.49 33.26 -4.58
C SER A 559 -5.25 33.10 -5.46
N MET A 560 -5.40 32.52 -6.64
CA MET A 560 -4.41 32.67 -7.70
C MET A 560 -4.34 34.15 -8.10
N ARG A 561 -3.20 34.77 -7.90
CA ARG A 561 -2.74 35.95 -8.64
C ARG A 561 -1.68 35.55 -9.62
#